data_4f63c54d4e08e388f35ddff3713daf5a
#
_entry.id   4f63c54d4e08e388f35ddff3713daf5a
#
_cell.length_a   1.000
_cell.length_b   1.000
_cell.length_c   1.000
_cell.angle_alpha   90.00
_cell.angle_beta   90.00
_cell.angle_gamma   90.00
#
_symmetry.space_group_name_H-M   'P 1'
#
loop_
_entity.id
_entity.type
_entity.pdbx_description
1 polymer ?
#
loop_
_entity_poly.entity_id
_entity_poly.type
_entity_poly.pdbx_seq_one_letter_code
_entity_poly.pdbx_strand_id
1 'polypeptide(L)'
;MNFETLANELLLDIFEYLSAVDLLHAFHQLNNRFNNLLFLHYKTYHLDFRSISKCDFDIFCQRYLPRITDRIICITLSDDNETPDAINSFLSYGITFYQLISLRAVKIYHLHSTILLNRLMTECHQLPYLTHLNFIDCCFKNEHQSISTQLNNLWMLPKLISCHMDIDFHGQIYIIHPLMISTSVQSLSIESYCYGWKQLNHLLQQTPSLRYLHILLRDEPEDEQSLLFTSTSLVTLKISAYESPITLTNLLKSAPNLCRLVVETDEINMNGYSWEQLIVNHLPRLKYFHLKMIFRLNDHDNKEQRVDDLLNSFRTQFWLVKHQWYIRCDWNRCEQCDKNNIYLYTLPYAFHSYFIHEPNFKTKSTCHLDNDYSSYDNVHTLGYXNLATR
;
A
#
# COMPACT_ATOMS: atom_id res chain seq x y z
N MET A 1 -19.18 38.82 -7.06
CA MET A 1 -18.87 38.74 -5.61
C MET A 1 -17.37 39.03 -5.44
N ASN A 2 -17.04 40.01 -4.60
CA ASN A 2 -15.64 40.38 -4.40
C ASN A 2 -15.06 39.58 -3.23
N PHE A 3 -13.98 38.87 -3.42
CA PHE A 3 -13.29 38.09 -2.40
C PHE A 3 -12.94 38.91 -1.16
N GLU A 4 -12.65 40.19 -1.35
CA GLU A 4 -12.29 41.09 -0.25
C GLU A 4 -13.45 41.36 0.72
N THR A 5 -14.69 41.10 0.34
CA THR A 5 -15.85 41.33 1.21
C THR A 5 -16.19 40.12 2.09
N LEU A 6 -15.58 38.96 1.84
CA LEU A 6 -15.81 37.73 2.65
C LEU A 6 -15.19 37.89 4.04
N ALA A 7 -15.83 37.31 5.05
CA ALA A 7 -15.28 37.21 6.39
C ALA A 7 -13.98 36.36 6.41
N ASN A 8 -13.09 36.62 7.35
CA ASN A 8 -11.81 35.91 7.46
C ASN A 8 -12.00 34.40 7.63
N GLU A 9 -13.01 34.01 8.38
CA GLU A 9 -13.33 32.61 8.64
C GLU A 9 -13.66 31.87 7.33
N LEU A 10 -14.49 32.50 6.49
CA LEU A 10 -14.85 31.92 5.19
C LEU A 10 -13.66 31.86 4.24
N LEU A 11 -12.76 32.83 4.30
CA LEU A 11 -11.52 32.80 3.51
C LEU A 11 -10.62 31.65 3.95
N LEU A 12 -10.48 31.44 5.27
CA LEU A 12 -9.69 30.33 5.81
C LEU A 12 -10.29 28.97 5.43
N ASP A 13 -11.63 28.86 5.47
CA ASP A 13 -12.32 27.65 5.01
C ASP A 13 -12.03 27.38 3.52
N ILE A 14 -12.06 28.42 2.68
CA ILE A 14 -11.74 28.31 1.24
C ILE A 14 -10.27 27.87 1.06
N PHE A 15 -9.36 28.42 1.85
CA PHE A 15 -7.92 28.09 1.77
C PHE A 15 -7.65 26.59 1.97
N GLU A 16 -8.46 25.91 2.77
CA GLU A 16 -8.32 24.46 2.99
C GLU A 16 -8.56 23.61 1.73
N TYR A 17 -9.26 24.17 0.72
CA TYR A 17 -9.51 23.47 -0.55
C TYR A 17 -8.44 23.70 -1.60
N LEU A 18 -7.46 24.58 -1.33
CA LEU A 18 -6.40 24.91 -2.28
C LEU A 18 -5.09 24.21 -1.90
N SER A 19 -4.30 23.85 -2.88
CA SER A 19 -2.94 23.40 -2.61
C SER A 19 -2.14 24.57 -1.99
N ALA A 20 -1.14 24.26 -1.19
CA ALA A 20 -0.30 25.29 -0.58
C ALA A 20 0.39 26.16 -1.64
N VAL A 21 0.78 25.56 -2.77
CA VAL A 21 1.41 26.27 -3.89
C VAL A 21 0.42 27.27 -4.51
N ASP A 22 -0.77 26.80 -4.88
CA ASP A 22 -1.82 27.65 -5.47
C ASP A 22 -2.24 28.76 -4.50
N LEU A 23 -2.39 28.41 -3.23
CA LEU A 23 -2.80 29.34 -2.18
C LEU A 23 -1.80 30.50 -2.06
N LEU A 24 -0.52 30.19 -1.94
CA LEU A 24 0.50 31.23 -1.81
C LEU A 24 0.71 32.00 -3.11
N HIS A 25 0.62 31.33 -4.26
CA HIS A 25 0.73 31.99 -5.56
C HIS A 25 -0.43 32.96 -5.82
N ALA A 26 -1.66 32.55 -5.47
CA ALA A 26 -2.87 33.36 -5.73
C ALA A 26 -3.03 34.53 -4.77
N PHE A 27 -2.70 34.37 -3.50
CA PHE A 27 -3.08 35.34 -2.46
C PHE A 27 -1.91 36.10 -1.83
N HIS A 28 -0.67 35.67 -2.04
CA HIS A 28 0.49 36.38 -1.48
C HIS A 28 0.67 37.72 -2.19
N GLN A 29 0.83 38.77 -1.40
CA GLN A 29 1.03 40.14 -1.85
C GLN A 29 -0.18 40.80 -2.55
N LEU A 30 -1.39 40.21 -2.49
CA LEU A 30 -2.59 40.94 -2.91
C LEU A 30 -2.82 42.15 -2.03
N ASN A 31 -2.82 41.95 -0.72
CA ASN A 31 -2.88 43.03 0.26
C ASN A 31 -2.48 42.53 1.65
N ASN A 32 -2.38 43.40 2.63
CA ASN A 32 -1.96 43.07 4.00
C ASN A 32 -2.93 42.11 4.69
N ARG A 33 -4.21 42.16 4.37
CA ARG A 33 -5.21 41.25 4.97
C ARG A 33 -4.93 39.81 4.55
N PHE A 34 -4.75 39.56 3.25
CA PHE A 34 -4.45 38.20 2.77
C PHE A 34 -3.10 37.71 3.27
N ASN A 35 -2.08 38.58 3.32
CA ASN A 35 -0.78 38.22 3.89
C ASN A 35 -0.91 37.80 5.36
N ASN A 36 -1.72 38.50 6.14
CA ASN A 36 -1.96 38.16 7.53
C ASN A 36 -2.71 36.81 7.66
N LEU A 37 -3.70 36.57 6.79
CA LEU A 37 -4.42 35.30 6.78
C LEU A 37 -3.44 34.15 6.47
N LEU A 38 -2.62 34.29 5.45
CA LEU A 38 -1.64 33.26 5.06
C LEU A 38 -0.60 33.00 6.16
N PHE A 39 0.06 34.06 6.62
CA PHE A 39 1.27 33.90 7.44
C PHE A 39 1.04 34.00 8.96
N LEU A 40 -0.14 34.40 9.40
CA LEU A 40 -0.43 34.50 10.84
C LEU A 40 -1.59 33.61 11.28
N HIS A 41 -2.62 33.46 10.45
CA HIS A 41 -3.85 32.78 10.85
C HIS A 41 -3.97 31.36 10.28
N TYR A 42 -3.50 31.09 9.06
CA TYR A 42 -3.55 29.76 8.48
C TYR A 42 -2.53 28.86 9.20
N LYS A 43 -3.04 27.82 9.86
CA LYS A 43 -2.27 27.11 10.89
C LYS A 43 -1.40 25.98 10.37
N THR A 44 -1.79 25.32 9.29
CA THR A 44 -1.11 24.10 8.82
C THR A 44 -1.00 24.06 7.31
N TYR A 45 0.18 23.70 6.82
CA TYR A 45 0.44 23.54 5.39
C TYR A 45 0.74 22.09 5.04
N HIS A 46 0.06 21.61 4.00
CA HIS A 46 0.36 20.36 3.32
C HIS A 46 1.04 20.73 1.98
N LEU A 47 2.32 20.45 1.87
CA LEU A 47 3.06 20.72 0.65
C LEU A 47 3.04 19.50 -0.26
N ASP A 48 2.53 19.65 -1.46
CA ASP A 48 2.58 18.62 -2.49
C ASP A 48 3.27 19.21 -3.72
N PHE A 49 4.45 18.69 -4.00
CA PHE A 49 5.29 19.14 -5.10
C PHE A 49 5.26 18.19 -6.30
N ARG A 50 4.28 17.30 -6.36
CA ARG A 50 4.12 16.43 -7.54
C ARG A 50 3.59 17.27 -8.72
N SER A 51 4.20 17.08 -9.87
CA SER A 51 3.79 17.74 -11.13
C SER A 51 3.78 19.27 -11.06
N ILE A 52 4.57 19.86 -10.18
CA ILE A 52 4.79 21.30 -10.14
C ILE A 52 5.88 21.67 -11.18
N SER A 53 5.77 22.84 -11.81
CA SER A 53 6.84 23.26 -12.70
C SER A 53 8.13 23.57 -11.90
N LYS A 54 9.29 23.33 -12.51
CA LYS A 54 10.59 23.65 -11.86
C LYS A 54 10.64 25.10 -11.39
N CYS A 55 10.15 26.04 -12.21
CA CYS A 55 10.14 27.46 -11.87
C CYS A 55 9.29 27.74 -10.62
N ASP A 56 8.09 27.19 -10.54
CA ASP A 56 7.19 27.39 -9.39
C ASP A 56 7.78 26.73 -8.13
N PHE A 57 8.38 25.56 -8.28
CA PHE A 57 9.06 24.87 -7.19
C PHE A 57 10.20 25.73 -6.61
N ASP A 58 11.05 26.27 -7.48
CA ASP A 58 12.18 27.12 -7.08
C ASP A 58 11.70 28.41 -6.38
N ILE A 59 10.68 29.06 -6.95
CA ILE A 59 10.05 30.24 -6.34
C ILE A 59 9.49 29.89 -4.96
N PHE A 60 8.79 28.75 -4.86
CA PHE A 60 8.20 28.31 -3.60
C PHE A 60 9.27 28.09 -2.53
N CYS A 61 10.30 27.34 -2.87
CA CYS A 61 11.36 26.96 -1.93
C CYS A 61 12.17 28.19 -1.47
N GLN A 62 12.42 29.14 -2.35
CA GLN A 62 13.20 30.34 -2.03
C GLN A 62 12.38 31.39 -1.29
N ARG A 63 11.14 31.60 -1.67
CA ARG A 63 10.35 32.77 -1.25
C ARG A 63 9.36 32.47 -0.14
N TYR A 64 8.66 31.33 -0.23
CA TYR A 64 7.55 31.04 0.69
C TYR A 64 7.95 30.07 1.81
N LEU A 65 8.69 29.04 1.47
CA LEU A 65 9.02 27.96 2.40
C LEU A 65 9.68 28.47 3.69
N PRO A 66 10.68 29.41 3.66
CA PRO A 66 11.29 29.91 4.89
C PRO A 66 10.34 30.62 5.86
N ARG A 67 9.16 31.05 5.37
CA ARG A 67 8.19 31.82 6.15
C ARG A 67 7.14 30.95 6.81
N ILE A 68 7.07 29.66 6.46
CA ILE A 68 6.02 28.72 6.93
C ILE A 68 6.60 27.42 7.53
N THR A 69 7.89 27.35 7.72
CA THR A 69 8.59 26.12 8.17
C THR A 69 7.98 25.52 9.44
N ASP A 70 7.58 26.35 10.38
CA ASP A 70 6.99 25.94 11.67
C ASP A 70 5.57 25.37 11.56
N ARG A 71 4.93 25.51 10.39
CA ARG A 71 3.51 25.13 10.16
C ARG A 71 3.34 24.00 9.15
N ILE A 72 4.42 23.53 8.58
CA ILE A 72 4.36 22.43 7.61
C ILE A 72 4.16 21.12 8.38
N ILE A 73 3.07 20.41 8.07
CA ILE A 73 2.75 19.13 8.72
C ILE A 73 2.91 17.95 7.78
N CYS A 74 2.90 18.20 6.47
CA CYS A 74 3.08 17.14 5.46
C CYS A 74 3.88 17.69 4.29
N ILE A 75 4.87 16.91 3.83
CA ILE A 75 5.59 17.19 2.59
C ILE A 75 5.52 15.98 1.68
N THR A 76 5.16 16.24 0.43
CA THR A 76 5.25 15.29 -0.68
C THR A 76 6.27 15.80 -1.70
N LEU A 77 7.32 15.02 -1.93
CA LEU A 77 8.37 15.30 -2.92
C LEU A 77 8.35 14.22 -3.99
N SER A 78 8.66 14.59 -5.23
CA SER A 78 8.69 13.66 -6.36
C SER A 78 9.83 14.02 -7.30
N ASP A 79 10.59 13.02 -7.74
CA ASP A 79 11.56 13.17 -8.85
C ASP A 79 10.92 12.72 -10.16
N ASP A 80 9.74 13.25 -10.47
CA ASP A 80 9.02 12.93 -11.70
C ASP A 80 9.57 13.71 -12.92
N ASN A 81 8.99 13.48 -14.08
CA ASN A 81 9.43 14.10 -15.33
C ASN A 81 9.21 15.62 -15.38
N GLU A 82 8.25 16.15 -14.61
CA GLU A 82 7.97 17.59 -14.55
C GLU A 82 8.95 18.33 -13.64
N THR A 83 9.41 17.67 -12.58
CA THR A 83 10.36 18.21 -11.62
C THR A 83 11.54 17.26 -11.39
N PRO A 84 12.35 17.00 -12.41
CA PRO A 84 13.50 16.12 -12.22
C PRO A 84 14.48 16.72 -11.20
N ASP A 85 15.04 15.88 -10.34
CA ASP A 85 15.98 16.25 -9.27
C ASP A 85 15.37 17.20 -8.21
N ALA A 86 14.04 17.17 -8.05
CA ALA A 86 13.36 18.06 -7.09
C ALA A 86 13.72 17.72 -5.64
N ILE A 87 13.90 16.43 -5.33
CA ILE A 87 14.29 16.00 -3.97
C ILE A 87 15.66 16.55 -3.60
N ASN A 88 16.65 16.43 -4.50
CA ASN A 88 17.98 16.99 -4.28
C ASN A 88 17.94 18.53 -4.20
N SER A 89 17.17 19.15 -5.08
CA SER A 89 16.96 20.60 -5.09
C SER A 89 16.39 21.09 -3.75
N PHE A 90 15.34 20.42 -3.26
CA PHE A 90 14.72 20.74 -1.96
C PHE A 90 15.75 20.73 -0.84
N LEU A 91 16.53 19.65 -0.75
CA LEU A 91 17.56 19.52 0.28
C LEU A 91 18.71 20.51 0.12
N SER A 92 18.87 21.09 -1.07
CA SER A 92 19.98 22.04 -1.39
C SER A 92 19.60 23.50 -1.13
N TYR A 93 18.33 23.83 -0.93
CA TYR A 93 17.91 25.20 -0.59
C TYR A 93 18.27 25.63 0.83
N GLY A 94 19.01 24.80 1.57
CA GLY A 94 19.48 25.12 2.91
C GLY A 94 18.42 25.02 4.00
N ILE A 95 17.24 24.51 3.65
CA ILE A 95 16.21 24.19 4.64
C ILE A 95 16.39 22.72 5.02
N THR A 96 16.76 22.50 6.26
CA THR A 96 16.91 21.18 6.83
C THR A 96 15.61 20.75 7.51
N PHE A 97 15.37 19.46 7.57
CA PHE A 97 14.11 18.95 8.14
C PHE A 97 13.95 19.35 9.62
N TYR A 98 15.05 19.52 10.37
CA TYR A 98 14.91 19.92 11.78
C TYR A 98 14.24 21.30 11.96
N GLN A 99 14.23 22.15 10.93
CA GLN A 99 13.50 23.43 10.94
C GLN A 99 12.01 23.24 10.78
N LEU A 100 11.58 22.07 10.26
CA LEU A 100 10.17 21.73 10.04
C LEU A 100 9.61 21.07 11.31
N ILE A 101 9.58 21.83 12.38
CA ILE A 101 9.30 21.31 13.73
C ILE A 101 7.91 20.69 13.90
N SER A 102 6.97 21.04 13.03
CA SER A 102 5.59 20.49 13.05
C SER A 102 5.39 19.31 12.10
N LEU A 103 6.44 18.91 11.35
CA LEU A 103 6.32 17.91 10.28
C LEU A 103 5.97 16.53 10.85
N ARG A 104 4.88 15.95 10.35
CA ARG A 104 4.35 14.64 10.77
C ARG A 104 4.36 13.60 9.68
N ALA A 105 4.33 14.03 8.42
CA ALA A 105 4.27 13.12 7.29
C ALA A 105 5.25 13.53 6.19
N VAL A 106 6.02 12.55 5.71
CA VAL A 106 6.92 12.70 4.55
C VAL A 106 6.53 11.63 3.53
N LYS A 107 6.27 12.05 2.29
CA LYS A 107 5.98 11.16 1.17
C LYS A 107 6.98 11.44 0.05
N ILE A 108 7.64 10.40 -0.39
CA ILE A 108 8.70 10.47 -1.40
C ILE A 108 8.27 9.60 -2.59
N TYR A 109 8.22 10.20 -3.76
CA TYR A 109 7.86 9.53 -5.00
C TYR A 109 9.05 9.48 -5.95
N HIS A 110 9.19 8.38 -6.67
CA HIS A 110 10.14 8.21 -7.78
C HIS A 110 11.61 8.47 -7.38
N LEU A 111 11.98 8.12 -6.15
CA LEU A 111 13.38 8.26 -5.71
C LEU A 111 14.24 7.14 -6.32
N HIS A 112 15.34 7.54 -6.98
CA HIS A 112 16.24 6.58 -7.64
C HIS A 112 17.68 6.60 -7.10
N SER A 113 18.00 7.54 -6.20
CA SER A 113 19.36 7.75 -5.68
C SER A 113 19.48 7.27 -4.23
N THR A 114 20.38 6.33 -4.00
CA THR A 114 20.73 5.84 -2.65
C THR A 114 21.38 6.90 -1.80
N ILE A 115 22.14 7.82 -2.42
CA ILE A 115 22.75 8.96 -1.72
C ILE A 115 21.67 9.88 -1.16
N LEU A 116 20.63 10.17 -1.97
CA LEU A 116 19.48 10.97 -1.52
C LEU A 116 18.66 10.24 -0.47
N LEU A 117 18.47 8.93 -0.61
CA LEU A 117 17.80 8.12 0.42
C LEU A 117 18.52 8.24 1.76
N ASN A 118 19.84 8.10 1.75
CA ASN A 118 20.67 8.21 2.96
C ASN A 118 20.52 9.60 3.61
N ARG A 119 20.60 10.64 2.80
CA ARG A 119 20.43 12.02 3.26
C ARG A 119 19.03 12.24 3.85
N LEU A 120 17.98 11.79 3.15
CA LEU A 120 16.60 11.89 3.63
C LEU A 120 16.41 11.16 4.96
N MET A 121 16.94 9.94 5.09
CA MET A 121 16.84 9.18 6.33
C MET A 121 17.52 9.90 7.49
N THR A 122 18.70 10.47 7.25
CA THR A 122 19.44 11.28 8.24
C THR A 122 18.58 12.47 8.70
N GLU A 123 17.97 13.17 7.75
CA GLU A 123 17.08 14.31 8.05
C GLU A 123 15.83 13.86 8.82
N CYS A 124 15.23 12.73 8.44
CA CYS A 124 14.02 12.19 9.11
C CYS A 124 14.30 11.87 10.58
N HIS A 125 15.50 11.43 10.92
CA HIS A 125 15.88 11.16 12.31
C HIS A 125 15.90 12.42 13.19
N GLN A 126 16.00 13.59 12.58
CA GLN A 126 15.96 14.88 13.31
C GLN A 126 14.53 15.35 13.61
N LEU A 127 13.51 14.69 13.03
CA LEU A 127 12.11 15.13 13.15
C LEU A 127 11.46 14.62 14.44
N PRO A 128 11.11 15.49 15.36
CA PRO A 128 10.59 15.06 16.67
C PRO A 128 9.16 14.50 16.63
N TYR A 129 8.40 14.81 15.57
CA TYR A 129 6.98 14.45 15.47
C TYR A 129 6.64 13.63 14.23
N LEU A 130 7.63 13.09 13.53
CA LEU A 130 7.39 12.28 12.31
C LEU A 130 6.66 10.98 12.68
N THR A 131 5.45 10.84 12.13
CA THR A 131 4.58 9.69 12.38
C THR A 131 4.30 8.86 11.13
N HIS A 132 4.45 9.46 9.95
CA HIS A 132 4.13 8.81 8.67
C HIS A 132 5.28 8.99 7.68
N LEU A 133 5.78 7.90 7.11
CA LEU A 133 6.84 7.94 6.12
C LEU A 133 6.52 6.97 4.98
N ASN A 134 6.40 7.51 3.77
CA ASN A 134 6.00 6.73 2.60
C ASN A 134 7.03 6.90 1.48
N PHE A 135 7.48 5.78 0.94
CA PHE A 135 8.25 5.68 -0.31
C PHE A 135 7.34 5.03 -1.34
N ILE A 136 7.10 5.70 -2.46
CA ILE A 136 6.10 5.31 -3.46
C ILE A 136 6.76 5.31 -4.83
N ASP A 137 6.68 4.18 -5.51
CA ASP A 137 7.23 4.00 -6.86
C ASP A 137 8.73 4.37 -6.90
N CYS A 138 9.46 4.00 -5.87
CA CYS A 138 10.91 4.21 -5.77
C CYS A 138 11.66 3.04 -6.40
N CYS A 139 12.84 3.31 -6.95
CA CYS A 139 13.56 2.28 -7.70
C CYS A 139 15.07 2.46 -7.54
N PHE A 140 15.76 1.43 -7.06
CA PHE A 140 17.20 1.53 -6.81
C PHE A 140 17.96 0.48 -7.61
N LYS A 141 18.93 0.92 -8.41
CA LYS A 141 19.79 0.08 -9.25
C LYS A 141 21.19 -0.05 -8.62
N ASN A 142 21.65 -1.29 -8.46
CA ASN A 142 23.07 -1.63 -8.25
C ASN A 142 23.79 -1.20 -6.94
N GLU A 143 23.07 -0.84 -5.84
CA GLU A 143 23.76 -0.44 -4.59
C GLU A 143 23.21 -1.18 -3.36
N HIS A 144 23.61 -2.41 -3.19
CA HIS A 144 22.89 -3.40 -2.41
C HIS A 144 23.01 -3.33 -0.88
N GLN A 145 24.20 -3.17 -0.36
CA GLN A 145 24.42 -3.24 1.10
C GLN A 145 24.02 -1.95 1.83
N SER A 146 24.12 -0.83 1.16
CA SER A 146 23.81 0.48 1.75
C SER A 146 22.32 0.65 2.05
N ILE A 147 21.44 0.22 1.13
CA ILE A 147 20.01 0.46 1.22
C ILE A 147 19.37 -0.30 2.39
N SER A 148 19.74 -1.57 2.59
CA SER A 148 19.16 -2.37 3.67
C SER A 148 19.46 -1.77 5.04
N THR A 149 20.68 -1.26 5.23
CA THR A 149 21.05 -0.58 6.48
C THR A 149 20.21 0.68 6.70
N GLN A 150 20.01 1.45 5.65
CA GLN A 150 19.23 2.70 5.74
C GLN A 150 17.76 2.43 6.04
N LEU A 151 17.17 1.45 5.36
CA LEU A 151 15.78 1.08 5.62
C LEU A 151 15.62 0.45 7.02
N ASN A 152 16.64 -0.27 7.50
CA ASN A 152 16.61 -0.78 8.86
C ASN A 152 16.63 0.34 9.92
N ASN A 153 17.20 1.49 9.59
CA ASN A 153 17.17 2.66 10.50
C ASN A 153 15.77 3.25 10.68
N LEU A 154 14.80 2.93 9.80
CA LEU A 154 13.39 3.33 9.98
C LEU A 154 12.83 2.90 11.34
N TRP A 155 13.23 1.73 11.83
CA TRP A 155 12.73 1.19 13.10
C TRP A 155 13.23 1.97 14.31
N MET A 156 14.24 2.82 14.13
CA MET A 156 14.77 3.70 15.15
C MET A 156 14.01 5.02 15.28
N LEU A 157 13.07 5.31 14.37
CA LEU A 157 12.25 6.54 14.43
C LEU A 157 11.24 6.41 15.60
N PRO A 158 11.34 7.25 16.63
CA PRO A 158 10.68 6.97 17.91
C PRO A 158 9.17 7.12 17.89
N LYS A 159 8.62 7.89 16.96
CA LYS A 159 7.18 8.16 16.87
C LYS A 159 6.56 7.67 15.55
N LEU A 160 7.28 6.89 14.78
CA LEU A 160 6.78 6.38 13.50
C LEU A 160 5.59 5.43 13.76
N ILE A 161 4.42 5.79 13.24
CA ILE A 161 3.19 5.01 13.38
C ILE A 161 2.90 4.23 12.10
N SER A 162 3.15 4.87 10.96
CA SER A 162 2.82 4.29 9.65
C SER A 162 4.00 4.42 8.68
N CYS A 163 4.31 3.31 8.03
CA CYS A 163 5.33 3.26 6.99
C CYS A 163 4.79 2.50 5.77
N HIS A 164 4.96 3.09 4.59
CA HIS A 164 4.63 2.45 3.32
C HIS A 164 5.89 2.44 2.45
N MET A 165 6.25 1.26 1.95
CA MET A 165 7.43 1.03 1.14
C MET A 165 7.06 0.30 -0.14
N ASP A 166 6.88 1.07 -1.20
CA ASP A 166 6.74 0.60 -2.56
C ASP A 166 8.06 0.91 -3.28
N ILE A 167 8.97 -0.07 -3.25
CA ILE A 167 10.36 0.11 -3.69
C ILE A 167 10.76 -1.08 -4.57
N ASP A 168 11.16 -0.80 -5.80
CA ASP A 168 11.70 -1.81 -6.71
C ASP A 168 13.24 -1.88 -6.62
N PHE A 169 13.74 -3.09 -6.41
CA PHE A 169 15.18 -3.37 -6.37
C PHE A 169 15.66 -4.14 -7.61
N HIS A 170 14.95 -4.06 -8.72
CA HIS A 170 15.27 -4.74 -9.99
C HIS A 170 15.48 -6.25 -9.84
N GLY A 171 14.52 -6.92 -9.22
CA GLY A 171 14.51 -8.37 -9.09
C GLY A 171 15.45 -8.93 -8.05
N GLN A 172 16.14 -8.08 -7.30
CA GLN A 172 16.97 -8.56 -6.19
C GLN A 172 16.17 -8.64 -4.89
N ILE A 173 16.48 -9.67 -4.13
CA ILE A 173 15.77 -9.96 -2.88
C ILE A 173 16.40 -9.15 -1.76
N TYR A 174 15.67 -8.13 -1.30
CA TYR A 174 16.06 -7.37 -0.12
C TYR A 174 15.20 -7.71 1.06
N ILE A 175 15.85 -8.05 2.13
CA ILE A 175 15.18 -8.38 3.36
C ILE A 175 15.37 -7.21 4.31
N ILE A 176 14.28 -6.54 4.64
CA ILE A 176 14.28 -5.48 5.65
C ILE A 176 14.17 -6.16 7.01
N HIS A 177 15.29 -6.21 7.72
CA HIS A 177 15.35 -6.79 9.06
C HIS A 177 15.33 -5.68 10.12
N PRO A 178 14.23 -5.53 10.85
CA PRO A 178 14.28 -4.62 12.00
C PRO A 178 15.30 -5.11 13.01
N LEU A 179 16.31 -4.29 13.26
CA LEU A 179 17.38 -4.61 14.23
C LEU A 179 16.93 -4.32 15.67
N MET A 180 15.87 -3.56 15.85
CA MET A 180 15.36 -3.15 17.15
C MET A 180 13.83 -3.23 17.19
N ILE A 181 13.31 -3.42 18.39
CA ILE A 181 11.86 -3.46 18.60
C ILE A 181 11.27 -2.05 18.43
N SER A 182 10.35 -1.92 17.50
CA SER A 182 9.56 -0.70 17.31
C SER A 182 8.19 -0.87 17.97
N THR A 183 7.98 -0.19 19.07
CA THR A 183 6.68 -0.21 19.78
C THR A 183 5.68 0.79 19.24
N SER A 184 6.11 1.71 18.40
CA SER A 184 5.26 2.78 17.84
C SER A 184 4.58 2.39 16.53
N VAL A 185 5.20 1.53 15.71
CA VAL A 185 4.70 1.17 14.37
C VAL A 185 3.41 0.35 14.50
N GLN A 186 2.34 0.87 13.91
CA GLN A 186 1.00 0.25 13.91
C GLN A 186 0.54 -0.12 12.50
N SER A 187 1.08 0.53 11.47
CA SER A 187 0.69 0.31 10.08
C SER A 187 1.93 0.16 9.22
N LEU A 188 2.00 -0.95 8.50
CA LEU A 188 3.16 -1.26 7.65
C LEU A 188 2.67 -1.83 6.31
N SER A 189 3.11 -1.23 5.22
CA SER A 189 2.89 -1.72 3.86
C SER A 189 4.24 -1.89 3.19
N ILE A 190 4.55 -3.09 2.71
CA ILE A 190 5.79 -3.41 2.02
C ILE A 190 5.42 -4.08 0.70
N GLU A 191 5.56 -3.37 -0.41
CA GLU A 191 5.17 -3.83 -1.75
C GLU A 191 6.38 -4.29 -2.58
N SER A 192 7.56 -4.33 -1.98
CA SER A 192 8.75 -4.91 -2.58
C SER A 192 8.72 -6.44 -2.47
N TYR A 193 9.20 -7.10 -3.50
CA TYR A 193 9.33 -8.55 -3.50
C TYR A 193 10.28 -8.98 -2.38
N CYS A 194 9.90 -10.01 -1.61
CA CYS A 194 10.88 -10.86 -0.94
C CYS A 194 10.86 -10.87 0.59
N TYR A 195 9.72 -11.24 1.11
CA TYR A 195 9.68 -11.74 2.47
C TYR A 195 9.44 -13.24 2.47
N GLY A 196 10.41 -13.98 2.94
CA GLY A 196 10.21 -15.36 3.37
C GLY A 196 9.58 -15.41 4.77
N TRP A 197 9.23 -16.61 5.20
CA TRP A 197 8.49 -16.80 6.45
C TRP A 197 9.33 -16.50 7.69
N LYS A 198 10.63 -16.77 7.66
CA LYS A 198 11.55 -16.41 8.75
C LYS A 198 11.60 -14.91 8.96
N GLN A 199 11.70 -14.18 7.87
CA GLN A 199 11.79 -12.74 7.89
C GLN A 199 10.47 -12.11 8.40
N LEU A 200 9.33 -12.66 7.96
CA LEU A 200 8.02 -12.21 8.45
C LEU A 200 7.87 -12.44 9.96
N ASN A 201 8.25 -13.62 10.43
CA ASN A 201 8.22 -13.95 11.86
C ASN A 201 9.07 -12.97 12.68
N HIS A 202 10.26 -12.68 12.21
CA HIS A 202 11.16 -11.68 12.85
C HIS A 202 10.52 -10.29 12.82
N LEU A 203 9.97 -9.87 11.70
CA LEU A 203 9.29 -8.57 11.55
C LEU A 203 8.15 -8.44 12.59
N LEU A 204 7.30 -9.46 12.70
CA LEU A 204 6.17 -9.43 13.64
C LEU A 204 6.65 -9.39 15.10
N GLN A 205 7.75 -10.06 15.44
CA GLN A 205 8.36 -10.01 16.76
C GLN A 205 8.89 -8.61 17.09
N GLN A 206 9.46 -7.93 16.09
CA GLN A 206 10.05 -6.60 16.28
C GLN A 206 9.00 -5.46 16.22
N THR A 207 7.76 -5.77 15.81
CA THR A 207 6.68 -4.76 15.72
C THR A 207 5.44 -5.21 16.52
N PRO A 208 5.53 -5.28 17.83
CA PRO A 208 4.44 -5.84 18.67
C PRO A 208 3.15 -5.03 18.67
N SER A 209 3.18 -3.77 18.24
CA SER A 209 2.00 -2.90 18.17
C SER A 209 1.33 -2.90 16.79
N LEU A 210 1.80 -3.73 15.85
CA LEU A 210 1.36 -3.72 14.46
C LEU A 210 -0.10 -4.15 14.33
N ARG A 211 -0.94 -3.29 13.77
CA ARG A 211 -2.37 -3.50 13.59
C ARG A 211 -2.76 -3.73 12.12
N TYR A 212 -2.01 -3.13 11.21
CA TYR A 212 -2.20 -3.26 9.77
C TYR A 212 -0.90 -3.74 9.14
N LEU A 213 -0.98 -4.80 8.36
CA LEU A 213 0.15 -5.30 7.55
C LEU A 213 -0.31 -5.53 6.13
N HIS A 214 0.39 -4.93 5.16
CA HIS A 214 0.30 -5.26 3.75
C HIS A 214 1.65 -5.78 3.31
N ILE A 215 1.71 -7.00 2.79
CA ILE A 215 2.98 -7.65 2.46
C ILE A 215 2.84 -8.60 1.28
N LEU A 216 3.90 -8.69 0.50
CA LEU A 216 4.07 -9.66 -0.57
C LEU A 216 5.00 -10.78 -0.07
N LEU A 217 4.52 -12.01 -0.12
CA LEU A 217 5.28 -13.18 0.33
C LEU A 217 5.60 -14.09 -0.85
N ARG A 218 6.82 -14.54 -0.87
CA ARG A 218 7.25 -15.59 -1.78
C ARG A 218 7.89 -16.73 -0.97
N ASP A 219 7.46 -17.94 -1.23
CA ASP A 219 7.95 -19.09 -0.48
C ASP A 219 9.40 -19.41 -0.87
N GLU A 220 10.21 -19.67 0.14
CA GLU A 220 11.55 -20.28 -0.06
C GLU A 220 11.42 -21.77 0.26
N PRO A 221 11.89 -22.65 -0.61
CA PRO A 221 11.63 -24.11 -0.51
C PRO A 221 12.08 -24.79 0.78
N GLU A 222 12.88 -24.13 1.60
CA GLU A 222 13.51 -24.75 2.78
C GLU A 222 12.78 -24.46 4.11
N ASP A 223 11.67 -23.73 4.10
CA ASP A 223 11.06 -23.21 5.35
C ASP A 223 9.72 -23.88 5.69
N GLU A 224 9.78 -25.16 6.09
CA GLU A 224 8.62 -25.85 6.68
C GLU A 224 8.35 -25.46 8.16
N GLN A 225 9.13 -24.55 8.75
CA GLN A 225 8.98 -24.22 10.16
C GLN A 225 7.74 -23.35 10.40
N SER A 226 6.88 -23.82 11.29
CA SER A 226 5.72 -23.07 11.74
C SER A 226 6.13 -21.76 12.41
N LEU A 227 5.35 -20.72 12.19
CA LEU A 227 5.52 -19.47 12.93
C LEU A 227 5.27 -19.73 14.42
N LEU A 228 6.29 -19.47 15.22
CA LEU A 228 6.20 -19.65 16.68
C LEU A 228 5.58 -18.43 17.38
N PHE A 229 5.51 -17.30 16.68
CA PHE A 229 5.03 -16.04 17.27
C PHE A 229 3.56 -15.83 16.95
N THR A 230 2.78 -15.52 17.97
CA THR A 230 1.36 -15.14 17.79
C THR A 230 1.23 -13.62 17.88
N SER A 231 0.80 -13.01 16.79
CA SER A 231 0.54 -11.58 16.73
C SER A 231 -0.88 -11.27 17.19
N THR A 232 -1.02 -10.87 18.44
CA THR A 232 -2.34 -10.53 19.00
C THR A 232 -2.80 -9.12 18.68
N SER A 233 -1.89 -8.27 18.20
CA SER A 233 -2.19 -6.88 17.82
C SER A 233 -2.74 -6.74 16.40
N LEU A 234 -2.47 -7.71 15.50
CA LEU A 234 -2.80 -7.61 14.10
C LEU A 234 -4.32 -7.71 13.88
N VAL A 235 -4.89 -6.67 13.26
CA VAL A 235 -6.34 -6.52 13.03
C VAL A 235 -6.67 -6.61 11.55
N THR A 236 -5.79 -6.07 10.69
CA THR A 236 -5.96 -6.05 9.25
C THR A 236 -4.73 -6.64 8.57
N LEU A 237 -4.95 -7.63 7.73
CA LEU A 237 -3.90 -8.25 6.92
C LEU A 237 -4.28 -8.19 5.46
N LYS A 238 -3.41 -7.59 4.65
CA LYS A 238 -3.46 -7.67 3.20
C LYS A 238 -2.21 -8.43 2.76
N ILE A 239 -2.39 -9.51 2.03
CA ILE A 239 -1.28 -10.40 1.69
C ILE A 239 -1.41 -10.90 0.26
N SER A 240 -0.30 -10.88 -0.46
CA SER A 240 -0.14 -11.59 -1.72
C SER A 240 0.86 -12.71 -1.50
N ALA A 241 0.44 -13.96 -1.75
CA ALA A 241 1.23 -15.15 -1.42
C ALA A 241 1.36 -16.08 -2.63
N TYR A 242 2.55 -16.61 -2.81
CA TYR A 242 2.89 -17.52 -3.91
C TYR A 242 3.30 -18.89 -3.37
N GLU A 243 2.76 -19.94 -3.98
CA GLU A 243 3.23 -21.34 -3.96
C GLU A 243 2.96 -22.21 -2.71
N SER A 244 2.75 -21.71 -1.48
CA SER A 244 2.56 -22.61 -0.33
C SER A 244 1.28 -22.34 0.48
N PRO A 245 0.28 -23.24 0.42
CA PRO A 245 -0.91 -23.13 1.27
C PRO A 245 -0.61 -23.38 2.76
N ILE A 246 0.43 -24.15 3.07
CA ILE A 246 0.82 -24.46 4.45
C ILE A 246 1.32 -23.21 5.17
N THR A 247 2.21 -22.47 4.51
CA THR A 247 2.76 -21.21 5.06
C THR A 247 1.67 -20.16 5.28
N LEU A 248 0.80 -19.98 4.30
CA LEU A 248 -0.36 -19.07 4.42
C LEU A 248 -1.23 -19.47 5.61
N THR A 249 -1.53 -20.76 5.74
CA THR A 249 -2.35 -21.30 6.83
C THR A 249 -1.69 -21.01 8.19
N ASN A 250 -0.39 -21.22 8.32
CA ASN A 250 0.34 -21.00 9.57
C ASN A 250 0.35 -19.52 9.96
N LEU A 251 0.53 -18.62 9.00
CA LEU A 251 0.42 -17.17 9.25
C LEU A 251 -0.97 -16.81 9.80
N LEU A 252 -2.02 -17.31 9.15
CA LEU A 252 -3.39 -16.98 9.58
C LEU A 252 -3.70 -17.55 10.97
N LYS A 253 -3.18 -18.74 11.29
CA LYS A 253 -3.29 -19.31 12.66
C LYS A 253 -2.59 -18.44 13.70
N SER A 254 -1.52 -17.74 13.31
CA SER A 254 -0.76 -16.89 14.23
C SER A 254 -1.41 -15.54 14.51
N ALA A 255 -2.52 -15.19 13.83
CA ALA A 255 -3.15 -13.86 13.94
C ALA A 255 -4.65 -13.96 14.31
N PRO A 256 -4.99 -14.45 15.52
CA PRO A 256 -6.39 -14.76 15.88
C PRO A 256 -7.30 -13.54 16.02
N ASN A 257 -6.77 -12.34 16.11
CA ASN A 257 -7.55 -11.11 16.26
C ASN A 257 -7.85 -10.40 14.95
N LEU A 258 -7.56 -11.03 13.80
CA LEU A 258 -7.88 -10.46 12.49
C LEU A 258 -9.37 -10.18 12.36
N CYS A 259 -9.69 -8.94 11.99
CA CYS A 259 -11.05 -8.49 11.65
C CYS A 259 -11.22 -8.32 10.14
N ARG A 260 -10.14 -7.98 9.44
CA ARG A 260 -10.15 -7.80 7.98
C ARG A 260 -9.00 -8.58 7.36
N LEU A 261 -9.32 -9.40 6.36
CA LEU A 261 -8.35 -10.22 5.63
C LEU A 261 -8.58 -10.03 4.13
N VAL A 262 -7.54 -9.58 3.44
CA VAL A 262 -7.49 -9.48 1.98
C VAL A 262 -6.37 -10.40 1.53
N VAL A 263 -6.68 -11.42 0.75
CA VAL A 263 -5.71 -12.42 0.29
C VAL A 263 -5.73 -12.49 -1.23
N GLU A 264 -4.57 -12.34 -1.82
CA GLU A 264 -4.33 -12.65 -3.22
C GLU A 264 -3.34 -13.80 -3.29
N THR A 265 -3.67 -14.88 -3.97
CA THR A 265 -2.77 -16.03 -4.11
C THR A 265 -2.55 -16.38 -5.57
N ASP A 266 -1.34 -16.82 -5.87
CA ASP A 266 -0.98 -17.38 -7.16
C ASP A 266 -0.45 -18.80 -6.93
N GLU A 267 -0.99 -19.77 -7.66
CA GLU A 267 -0.68 -21.21 -7.55
C GLU A 267 -0.99 -21.83 -6.17
N ILE A 268 -1.79 -21.16 -5.34
CA ILE A 268 -2.33 -21.75 -4.10
C ILE A 268 -3.81 -22.10 -4.32
N ASN A 269 -4.10 -23.38 -4.37
CA ASN A 269 -5.44 -23.90 -4.67
C ASN A 269 -6.08 -24.44 -3.37
N MET A 270 -6.80 -23.56 -2.65
CA MET A 270 -7.57 -23.94 -1.46
C MET A 270 -9.06 -23.84 -1.77
N ASN A 271 -9.81 -24.92 -1.53
CA ASN A 271 -11.25 -24.93 -1.76
C ASN A 271 -12.01 -24.23 -0.61
N GLY A 272 -13.31 -24.02 -0.81
CA GLY A 272 -14.16 -23.33 0.16
C GLY A 272 -14.25 -24.01 1.52
N TYR A 273 -14.21 -25.34 1.54
CA TYR A 273 -14.21 -26.08 2.82
C TYR A 273 -12.94 -25.84 3.63
N SER A 274 -11.80 -25.82 2.99
CA SER A 274 -10.51 -25.53 3.65
C SER A 274 -10.48 -24.12 4.21
N TRP A 275 -10.93 -23.14 3.44
CA TRP A 275 -11.06 -21.75 3.90
C TRP A 275 -12.05 -21.63 5.08
N GLU A 276 -13.21 -22.27 4.98
CA GLU A 276 -14.22 -22.26 6.06
C GLU A 276 -13.63 -22.82 7.36
N GLN A 277 -12.97 -23.99 7.29
CA GLN A 277 -12.35 -24.61 8.46
C GLN A 277 -11.28 -23.69 9.08
N LEU A 278 -10.45 -23.08 8.24
CA LEU A 278 -9.39 -22.16 8.69
C LEU A 278 -10.00 -20.96 9.42
N ILE A 279 -11.01 -20.34 8.82
CA ILE A 279 -11.67 -19.14 9.38
C ILE A 279 -12.40 -19.48 10.69
N VAL A 280 -13.18 -20.54 10.69
CA VAL A 280 -13.99 -20.95 11.87
C VAL A 280 -13.08 -21.29 13.05
N ASN A 281 -11.98 -22.01 12.79
CA ASN A 281 -11.13 -22.51 13.86
C ASN A 281 -10.12 -21.47 14.37
N HIS A 282 -9.66 -20.55 13.52
CA HIS A 282 -8.51 -19.70 13.87
C HIS A 282 -8.77 -18.19 13.78
N LEU A 283 -9.83 -17.75 13.07
CA LEU A 283 -10.09 -16.33 12.85
C LEU A 283 -11.50 -15.92 13.35
N PRO A 284 -11.79 -16.12 14.65
CA PRO A 284 -13.17 -15.93 15.16
C PRO A 284 -13.68 -14.49 15.11
N ARG A 285 -12.80 -13.51 14.91
CA ARG A 285 -13.16 -12.08 14.82
C ARG A 285 -13.27 -11.56 13.39
N LEU A 286 -13.10 -12.43 12.38
CA LEU A 286 -13.07 -12.01 10.99
C LEU A 286 -14.47 -11.53 10.53
N LYS A 287 -14.52 -10.27 10.07
CA LYS A 287 -15.73 -9.60 9.59
C LYS A 287 -15.69 -9.33 8.08
N TYR A 288 -14.51 -9.04 7.56
CA TYR A 288 -14.29 -8.67 6.16
C TYR A 288 -13.28 -9.63 5.55
N PHE A 289 -13.71 -10.36 4.55
CA PHE A 289 -12.89 -11.34 3.85
C PHE A 289 -12.96 -11.09 2.35
N HIS A 290 -11.80 -10.81 1.75
CA HIS A 290 -11.66 -10.68 0.31
C HIS A 290 -10.59 -11.65 -0.16
N LEU A 291 -10.96 -12.48 -1.12
CA LEU A 291 -10.09 -13.51 -1.67
C LEU A 291 -9.99 -13.34 -3.18
N LYS A 292 -8.77 -13.48 -3.68
CA LYS A 292 -8.49 -13.63 -5.11
C LYS A 292 -7.49 -14.77 -5.23
N MET A 293 -7.83 -15.79 -5.99
CA MET A 293 -6.95 -16.93 -6.27
C MET A 293 -6.76 -17.05 -7.78
N ILE A 294 -5.51 -17.20 -8.20
CA ILE A 294 -5.15 -17.51 -9.58
C ILE A 294 -4.43 -18.85 -9.55
N PHE A 295 -4.84 -19.77 -10.37
CA PHE A 295 -4.19 -21.07 -10.46
C PHE A 295 -4.44 -21.75 -11.81
N ARG A 296 -3.56 -22.66 -12.16
CA ARG A 296 -3.62 -23.36 -13.45
C ARG A 296 -4.25 -24.74 -13.27
N LEU A 297 -4.97 -25.16 -14.29
CA LEU A 297 -5.42 -26.54 -14.41
C LEU A 297 -4.51 -27.31 -15.35
N ASN A 298 -4.37 -28.59 -15.08
CA ASN A 298 -3.70 -29.49 -16.01
C ASN A 298 -4.53 -29.65 -17.29
N ASP A 299 -3.86 -29.89 -18.40
CA ASP A 299 -4.51 -29.97 -19.74
C ASP A 299 -5.54 -31.09 -19.85
N HIS A 300 -5.43 -32.11 -19.00
CA HIS A 300 -6.33 -33.27 -19.01
C HIS A 300 -7.56 -33.11 -18.11
N ASP A 301 -7.63 -32.04 -17.31
CA ASP A 301 -8.75 -31.82 -16.39
C ASP A 301 -9.98 -31.27 -17.14
N ASN A 302 -11.16 -31.78 -16.81
CA ASN A 302 -12.41 -31.16 -17.24
C ASN A 302 -12.59 -29.85 -16.48
N LYS A 303 -12.21 -28.74 -17.10
CA LYS A 303 -12.23 -27.40 -16.51
C LYS A 303 -13.60 -27.04 -15.91
N GLU A 304 -14.67 -27.37 -16.61
CA GLU A 304 -16.03 -27.02 -16.21
C GLU A 304 -16.41 -27.76 -14.92
N GLN A 305 -16.10 -29.05 -14.87
CA GLN A 305 -16.33 -29.88 -13.67
C GLN A 305 -15.52 -29.36 -12.48
N ARG A 306 -14.22 -29.05 -12.68
CA ARG A 306 -13.36 -28.53 -11.61
C ARG A 306 -13.87 -27.19 -11.08
N VAL A 307 -14.33 -26.30 -11.95
CA VAL A 307 -14.94 -25.01 -11.54
C VAL A 307 -16.23 -25.26 -10.73
N ASP A 308 -17.07 -26.20 -11.18
CA ASP A 308 -18.30 -26.54 -10.46
C ASP A 308 -18.00 -27.13 -9.07
N ASP A 309 -17.06 -28.05 -8.98
CA ASP A 309 -16.63 -28.63 -7.70
C ASP A 309 -16.08 -27.56 -6.77
N LEU A 310 -15.26 -26.66 -7.30
CA LEU A 310 -14.68 -25.56 -6.54
C LEU A 310 -15.77 -24.60 -6.03
N LEU A 311 -16.68 -24.14 -6.91
CA LEU A 311 -17.78 -23.25 -6.52
C LEU A 311 -18.74 -23.92 -5.53
N ASN A 312 -18.99 -25.24 -5.69
CA ASN A 312 -19.84 -25.99 -4.76
C ASN A 312 -19.26 -25.99 -3.34
N SER A 313 -17.93 -26.00 -3.21
CA SER A 313 -17.28 -25.91 -1.90
C SER A 313 -17.53 -24.57 -1.19
N PHE A 314 -17.86 -23.51 -1.94
CA PHE A 314 -18.20 -22.18 -1.41
C PHE A 314 -19.72 -21.95 -1.29
N ARG A 315 -20.55 -23.02 -1.37
CA ARG A 315 -22.02 -22.92 -1.25
C ARG A 315 -22.57 -23.38 0.11
N THR A 316 -21.73 -23.54 1.11
CA THR A 316 -22.19 -23.90 2.46
C THR A 316 -22.99 -22.75 3.09
N GLN A 317 -23.69 -23.04 4.18
CA GLN A 317 -24.39 -22.02 4.97
C GLN A 317 -23.43 -20.93 5.50
N PHE A 318 -22.19 -21.30 5.76
CA PHE A 318 -21.15 -20.38 6.20
C PHE A 318 -20.96 -19.25 5.18
N TRP A 319 -20.78 -19.60 3.91
CA TRP A 319 -20.52 -18.63 2.85
C TRP A 319 -21.74 -17.80 2.49
N LEU A 320 -22.89 -18.49 2.23
CA LEU A 320 -24.04 -17.85 1.60
C LEU A 320 -24.98 -17.17 2.61
N VAL A 321 -25.11 -17.74 3.82
CA VAL A 321 -26.11 -17.27 4.78
C VAL A 321 -25.45 -16.46 5.90
N LYS A 322 -24.43 -17.03 6.54
CA LYS A 322 -23.79 -16.41 7.72
C LYS A 322 -23.00 -15.16 7.35
N HIS A 323 -22.22 -15.22 6.29
CA HIS A 323 -21.28 -14.16 5.94
C HIS A 323 -21.66 -13.40 4.66
N GLN A 324 -22.44 -14.00 3.77
CA GLN A 324 -22.81 -13.46 2.46
C GLN A 324 -21.57 -13.09 1.63
N TRP A 325 -20.53 -13.92 1.70
CA TRP A 325 -19.30 -13.80 0.93
C TRP A 325 -19.45 -14.62 -0.35
N TYR A 326 -19.93 -13.96 -1.40
CA TYR A 326 -20.18 -14.61 -2.69
C TYR A 326 -18.88 -14.72 -3.48
N ILE A 327 -18.78 -15.77 -4.28
CA ILE A 327 -17.57 -16.09 -5.06
C ILE A 327 -17.93 -16.09 -6.54
N ARG A 328 -17.05 -15.52 -7.33
CA ARG A 328 -17.10 -15.57 -8.80
C ARG A 328 -15.85 -16.27 -9.31
N CYS A 329 -16.03 -17.03 -10.37
CA CYS A 329 -14.97 -17.77 -11.02
C CYS A 329 -15.00 -17.48 -12.52
N ASP A 330 -13.89 -17.02 -13.08
CA ASP A 330 -13.72 -16.76 -14.50
C ASP A 330 -12.62 -17.66 -15.06
N TRP A 331 -12.81 -18.24 -16.24
CA TRP A 331 -11.81 -19.10 -16.87
C TRP A 331 -11.89 -19.06 -18.38
N ASN A 332 -10.76 -19.32 -19.06
CA ASN A 332 -10.69 -19.30 -20.53
C ASN A 332 -11.24 -20.58 -21.12
N ARG A 333 -12.06 -20.44 -22.16
CA ARG A 333 -12.63 -21.53 -22.92
C ARG A 333 -11.65 -22.14 -23.96
N CYS A 334 -10.60 -21.41 -24.30
CA CYS A 334 -9.70 -21.83 -25.39
C CYS A 334 -8.84 -23.03 -24.97
N GLU A 335 -8.99 -24.16 -25.67
CA GLU A 335 -8.17 -25.37 -25.49
C GLU A 335 -6.78 -25.25 -26.12
N GLN A 336 -6.59 -24.24 -26.98
CA GLN A 336 -5.36 -24.05 -27.75
C GLN A 336 -4.42 -22.98 -27.14
N CYS A 337 -4.88 -22.29 -26.11
CA CYS A 337 -4.04 -21.30 -25.40
C CYS A 337 -3.29 -22.00 -24.28
N ASP A 338 -1.97 -21.82 -24.22
CA ASP A 338 -1.09 -22.41 -23.21
C ASP A 338 -1.38 -21.98 -21.77
N LYS A 339 -2.50 -21.30 -21.53
CA LYS A 339 -2.80 -20.71 -20.21
C LYS A 339 -4.19 -21.12 -19.73
N ASN A 340 -4.18 -22.22 -18.97
CA ASN A 340 -5.39 -22.77 -18.35
C ASN A 340 -5.68 -22.12 -16.99
N ASN A 341 -5.59 -20.78 -16.92
CA ASN A 341 -5.77 -20.07 -15.65
C ASN A 341 -7.25 -20.00 -15.26
N ILE A 342 -7.49 -20.25 -13.98
CA ILE A 342 -8.76 -19.97 -13.31
C ILE A 342 -8.53 -18.77 -12.39
N TYR A 343 -9.45 -17.81 -12.46
CA TYR A 343 -9.50 -16.62 -11.62
C TYR A 343 -10.71 -16.72 -10.72
N LEU A 344 -10.49 -16.92 -9.42
CA LEU A 344 -11.56 -17.02 -8.43
C LEU A 344 -11.45 -15.83 -7.47
N TYR A 345 -12.56 -15.15 -7.19
CA TYR A 345 -12.56 -14.01 -6.29
C TYR A 345 -13.90 -13.78 -5.59
N THR A 346 -13.82 -13.09 -4.45
CA THR A 346 -15.02 -12.66 -3.70
C THR A 346 -15.69 -11.46 -4.36
N LEU A 347 -17.02 -11.37 -4.17
CA LEU A 347 -17.83 -10.23 -4.59
C LEU A 347 -18.29 -9.42 -3.36
N PRO A 348 -18.36 -8.05 -3.44
CA PRO A 348 -17.90 -7.23 -4.55
C PRO A 348 -16.38 -7.29 -4.71
N TYR A 349 -15.89 -7.00 -5.92
CA TYR A 349 -14.46 -7.09 -6.23
C TYR A 349 -13.69 -6.02 -5.44
N ALA A 350 -12.67 -6.43 -4.69
CA ALA A 350 -11.99 -5.55 -3.72
C ALA A 350 -10.51 -5.29 -4.05
N PHE A 351 -10.05 -5.69 -5.24
CA PHE A 351 -8.63 -5.60 -5.61
C PHE A 351 -8.42 -4.46 -6.60
N HIS A 352 -7.23 -3.84 -6.56
CA HIS A 352 -6.93 -2.66 -7.37
C HIS A 352 -6.71 -2.98 -8.86
N SER A 353 -6.25 -4.20 -9.16
CA SER A 353 -5.99 -4.63 -10.54
C SER A 353 -7.03 -5.64 -10.98
N TYR A 354 -7.60 -5.41 -12.16
CA TYR A 354 -8.49 -6.36 -12.81
C TYR A 354 -7.96 -6.63 -14.21
N PHE A 355 -7.82 -7.90 -14.56
CA PHE A 355 -7.43 -8.28 -15.91
C PHE A 355 -8.68 -8.39 -16.77
N ILE A 356 -8.74 -7.58 -17.82
CA ILE A 356 -9.79 -7.69 -18.83
C ILE A 356 -9.55 -8.99 -19.60
N HIS A 357 -10.50 -9.87 -19.50
CA HIS A 357 -10.43 -11.15 -20.18
C HIS A 357 -10.94 -11.01 -21.60
N GLU A 358 -10.35 -11.77 -22.48
CA GLU A 358 -10.81 -11.86 -23.88
C GLU A 358 -12.27 -12.35 -23.95
N PRO A 359 -12.98 -12.12 -25.07
CA PRO A 359 -14.42 -12.48 -25.20
C PRO A 359 -14.75 -13.95 -24.96
N ASN A 360 -13.76 -14.83 -24.91
CA ASN A 360 -13.95 -16.27 -24.75
C ASN A 360 -13.97 -16.75 -23.28
N PHE A 361 -13.94 -15.84 -22.30
CA PHE A 361 -14.03 -16.27 -20.90
C PHE A 361 -15.44 -16.69 -20.55
N LYS A 362 -15.53 -17.81 -19.83
CA LYS A 362 -16.74 -18.26 -19.14
C LYS A 362 -16.70 -17.74 -17.71
N THR A 363 -17.88 -17.52 -17.15
CA THR A 363 -18.04 -17.08 -15.75
C THR A 363 -19.13 -17.87 -15.06
N LYS A 364 -18.91 -18.19 -13.79
CA LYS A 364 -19.94 -18.76 -12.89
C LYS A 364 -19.79 -18.09 -11.52
N SER A 365 -20.91 -18.04 -10.78
CA SER A 365 -20.93 -17.41 -9.45
C SER A 365 -21.79 -18.22 -8.47
N THR A 366 -21.48 -18.07 -7.18
CA THR A 366 -22.35 -18.53 -6.09
C THR A 366 -23.51 -17.56 -5.80
N CYS A 367 -23.43 -16.33 -6.33
CA CYS A 367 -24.48 -15.32 -6.19
C CYS A 367 -25.60 -15.58 -7.21
N HIS A 368 -26.85 -15.55 -6.75
CA HIS A 368 -28.02 -15.72 -7.62
C HIS A 368 -28.52 -14.40 -8.23
N LEU A 369 -28.03 -13.26 -7.76
CA LEU A 369 -28.46 -11.94 -8.21
C LEU A 369 -27.28 -11.26 -8.95
N ASP A 370 -27.25 -11.39 -10.26
CA ASP A 370 -26.10 -10.97 -11.08
C ASP A 370 -25.85 -9.45 -11.12
N ASN A 371 -26.83 -8.63 -10.70
CA ASN A 371 -26.76 -7.19 -10.96
C ASN A 371 -26.25 -6.33 -9.80
N ASP A 372 -26.37 -6.79 -8.55
CA ASP A 372 -26.10 -5.92 -7.39
C ASP A 372 -24.69 -6.07 -6.79
N TYR A 373 -23.97 -7.13 -7.16
CA TYR A 373 -22.67 -7.43 -6.53
C TYR A 373 -21.48 -7.34 -7.49
N SER A 374 -21.69 -6.86 -8.72
CA SER A 374 -20.65 -6.74 -9.72
C SER A 374 -19.93 -5.39 -9.70
N SER A 375 -19.92 -4.72 -8.54
CA SER A 375 -19.20 -3.45 -8.39
C SER A 375 -17.68 -3.68 -8.48
N TYR A 376 -17.03 -2.94 -9.38
CA TYR A 376 -15.59 -2.89 -9.58
C TYR A 376 -15.04 -1.53 -9.18
N ASP A 377 -15.65 -0.86 -8.23
CA ASP A 377 -15.33 0.52 -7.83
C ASP A 377 -13.89 0.69 -7.31
N ASN A 378 -13.29 -0.41 -6.86
CA ASN A 378 -11.92 -0.39 -6.35
C ASN A 378 -10.85 -0.62 -7.44
N VAL A 379 -11.27 -0.86 -8.69
CA VAL A 379 -10.31 -1.15 -9.76
C VAL A 379 -9.69 0.14 -10.28
N HIS A 380 -8.39 0.28 -10.14
CA HIS A 380 -7.62 1.42 -10.63
C HIS A 380 -6.72 1.05 -11.81
N THR A 381 -6.43 -0.23 -11.98
CA THR A 381 -5.57 -0.73 -13.06
C THR A 381 -6.31 -1.79 -13.87
N LEU A 382 -6.49 -1.51 -15.16
CA LEU A 382 -7.02 -2.48 -16.11
C LEU A 382 -5.85 -3.08 -16.90
N GLY A 383 -5.56 -4.36 -16.66
CA GLY A 383 -4.54 -5.09 -17.39
C GLY A 383 -5.16 -5.92 -18.53
N TYR A 384 -4.54 -5.93 -19.71
CA TYR A 384 -4.78 -6.91 -20.74
C TYR A 384 -3.71 -7.99 -20.65
N UNK A 385 -4.03 -8.99 -20.49
CA UNK A 385 -3.26 -9.77 -20.49
C UNK A 385 -2.61 -10.01 -21.54
N ASN A 386 -2.16 -9.25 -22.12
CA ASN A 386 -1.19 -9.50 -23.13
C ASN A 386 0.04 -10.13 -22.48
N LEU A 387 -0.05 -11.38 -22.33
CA LEU A 387 1.00 -12.20 -21.75
C LEU A 387 2.01 -12.60 -22.86
N ALA A 388 2.45 -11.61 -23.64
CA ALA A 388 3.62 -11.81 -24.45
C ALA A 388 4.84 -11.39 -23.63
N THR A 389 5.64 -12.36 -23.27
CA THR A 389 7.00 -12.27 -22.73
C THR A 389 7.17 -11.67 -21.32
N ARG A 390 7.27 -12.57 -20.36
CA ARG A 390 8.32 -12.50 -19.31
C ARG A 390 8.78 -13.90 -18.97
#